data_7b94671360dc6f6057c7e05dfeab5b96
#
_entry.id   7b94671360dc6f6057c7e05dfeab5b96
#
_cell.length_a   1.000
_cell.length_b   1.000
_cell.length_c   1.000
_cell.angle_alpha   90.00
_cell.angle_beta   90.00
_cell.angle_gamma   90.00
#
_symmetry.space_group_name_H-M   'P 1'
#
loop_
_entity.id
_entity.type
_entity.pdbx_description
1 polymer ?
#
loop_
_entity_poly.entity_id
_entity_poly.type
_entity_poly.pdbx_seq_one_letter_code
_entity_poly.pdbx_strand_id
1 'polypeptide(L)'
;KFWSTALLVVTVLAAPATAQPNAAMQKIELFNATLLSIMQNAETLKFGGRYKTLSPVMLDSFDLGFMARFSAGRYWRGLSPTDQQKLVATFERLWVSTYADRFDGYSGETFEIVGLQKAPRDTLLVKSNIIKNDGEKIALNYLMREKEKHWLVIDIFLDGKYSELAKQRSEYTS
;
A
#
# COMPACT_ATOMS: atom_id res chain seq x y z
N LYS A 1 -10.92 35.75 -58.09
CA LYS A 1 -11.45 35.44 -56.75
C LYS A 1 -10.59 34.32 -56.18
N PHE A 2 -9.63 34.69 -55.32
CA PHE A 2 -8.78 33.73 -54.60
C PHE A 2 -9.35 33.54 -53.20
N TRP A 3 -9.78 32.34 -52.86
CA TRP A 3 -10.17 31.99 -51.52
C TRP A 3 -8.95 31.36 -50.82
N SER A 4 -8.39 32.09 -49.84
CA SER A 4 -7.37 31.57 -48.95
C SER A 4 -8.03 30.83 -47.80
N THR A 5 -7.87 29.52 -47.74
CA THR A 5 -8.31 28.69 -46.62
C THR A 5 -7.22 28.73 -45.54
N ALA A 6 -7.48 29.42 -44.45
CA ALA A 6 -6.59 29.41 -43.31
C ALA A 6 -6.79 28.11 -42.52
N LEU A 7 -5.75 27.28 -42.45
CA LEU A 7 -5.72 26.05 -41.65
C LEU A 7 -5.38 26.40 -40.20
N LEU A 8 -6.37 26.30 -39.31
CA LEU A 8 -6.18 26.53 -37.87
C LEU A 8 -5.58 25.26 -37.26
N VAL A 9 -4.27 25.27 -36.95
CA VAL A 9 -3.62 24.19 -36.24
C VAL A 9 -3.88 24.36 -34.74
N VAL A 10 -4.77 23.55 -34.18
CA VAL A 10 -5.00 23.47 -32.72
C VAL A 10 -3.95 22.55 -32.11
N THR A 11 -2.94 23.14 -31.50
CA THR A 11 -1.98 22.38 -30.67
C THR A 11 -2.64 22.05 -29.32
N VAL A 12 -3.03 20.80 -29.12
CA VAL A 12 -3.46 20.26 -27.84
C VAL A 12 -2.22 20.03 -26.96
N LEU A 13 -1.98 20.92 -26.01
CA LEU A 13 -0.99 20.74 -24.96
C LEU A 13 -1.50 19.65 -24.01
N ALA A 14 -0.96 18.43 -24.11
CA ALA A 14 -1.20 17.37 -23.15
C ALA A 14 -0.54 17.76 -21.82
N ALA A 15 -1.35 18.12 -20.83
CA ALA A 15 -0.86 18.29 -19.45
C ALA A 15 -0.35 16.94 -18.92
N PRO A 16 0.75 16.93 -18.13
CA PRO A 16 1.23 15.69 -17.50
C PRO A 16 0.12 15.12 -16.61
N ALA A 17 -0.32 13.89 -16.93
CA ALA A 17 -1.31 13.19 -16.12
C ALA A 17 -0.65 12.81 -14.77
N THR A 18 -0.94 13.59 -13.73
CA THR A 18 -0.65 13.18 -12.35
C THR A 18 -1.64 12.10 -11.95
N ALA A 19 -1.18 11.09 -11.19
CA ALA A 19 -2.09 10.08 -10.66
C ALA A 19 -3.14 10.77 -9.76
N GLN A 20 -4.42 10.54 -10.04
CA GLN A 20 -5.48 11.20 -9.29
C GLN A 20 -5.54 10.67 -7.85
N PRO A 21 -5.83 11.53 -6.84
CA PRO A 21 -6.00 11.10 -5.45
C PRO A 21 -6.99 9.94 -5.28
N ASN A 22 -8.01 9.86 -6.14
CA ASN A 22 -8.95 8.73 -6.18
C ASN A 22 -8.27 7.38 -6.44
N ALA A 23 -7.18 7.34 -7.20
CA ALA A 23 -6.45 6.10 -7.47
C ALA A 23 -5.78 5.53 -6.21
N ALA A 24 -5.38 6.39 -5.27
CA ALA A 24 -4.87 5.96 -3.97
C ALA A 24 -5.95 5.25 -3.14
N MET A 25 -7.15 5.82 -3.08
CA MET A 25 -8.28 5.20 -2.37
C MET A 25 -8.70 3.88 -3.00
N GLN A 26 -8.83 3.83 -4.33
CA GLN A 26 -9.19 2.59 -5.06
C GLN A 26 -8.19 1.46 -4.81
N LYS A 27 -6.89 1.77 -4.72
CA LYS A 27 -5.87 0.78 -4.39
C LYS A 27 -6.05 0.21 -2.99
N ILE A 28 -6.38 1.03 -2.01
CA ILE A 28 -6.66 0.57 -0.64
C ILE A 28 -8.00 -0.17 -0.56
N GLU A 29 -9.02 0.22 -1.31
CA GLU A 29 -10.27 -0.52 -1.42
C GLU A 29 -10.04 -1.95 -1.93
N LEU A 30 -9.23 -2.11 -2.99
CA LEU A 30 -8.86 -3.43 -3.52
C LEU A 30 -8.07 -4.26 -2.50
N PHE A 31 -7.12 -3.64 -1.81
CA PHE A 31 -6.33 -4.30 -0.77
C PHE A 31 -7.23 -4.75 0.40
N ASN A 32 -8.10 -3.88 0.90
CA ASN A 32 -9.04 -4.18 1.98
C ASN A 32 -10.04 -5.28 1.56
N ALA A 33 -10.55 -5.23 0.33
CA ALA A 33 -11.42 -6.29 -0.22
C ALA A 33 -10.70 -7.64 -0.28
N THR A 34 -9.41 -7.64 -0.62
CA THR A 34 -8.59 -8.87 -0.62
C THR A 34 -8.39 -9.39 0.80
N LEU A 35 -8.11 -8.53 1.78
CA LEU A 35 -8.03 -8.92 3.19
C LEU A 35 -9.34 -9.55 3.66
N LEU A 36 -10.46 -8.90 3.38
CA LEU A 36 -11.78 -9.42 3.75
C LEU A 36 -12.04 -10.80 3.11
N SER A 37 -11.69 -10.95 1.83
CA SER A 37 -11.86 -12.23 1.12
C SER A 37 -11.04 -13.36 1.73
N ILE A 38 -9.77 -13.11 2.10
CA ILE A 38 -8.94 -14.15 2.73
C ILE A 38 -9.41 -14.49 4.14
N MET A 39 -9.97 -13.52 4.89
CA MET A 39 -10.59 -13.74 6.19
C MET A 39 -11.83 -14.65 6.07
N GLN A 40 -12.76 -14.30 5.18
CA GLN A 40 -14.01 -15.05 4.95
C GLN A 40 -13.76 -16.49 4.49
N ASN A 41 -12.65 -16.74 3.82
CA ASN A 41 -12.27 -18.06 3.30
C ASN A 41 -11.09 -18.68 4.07
N ALA A 42 -10.79 -18.20 5.27
CA ALA A 42 -9.56 -18.52 5.98
C ALA A 42 -9.38 -20.02 6.24
N GLU A 43 -10.46 -20.70 6.63
CA GLU A 43 -10.44 -22.14 6.90
C GLU A 43 -10.13 -22.97 5.66
N THR A 44 -10.70 -22.59 4.51
CA THR A 44 -10.48 -23.28 3.23
C THR A 44 -9.09 -23.00 2.67
N LEU A 45 -8.68 -21.73 2.68
CA LEU A 45 -7.42 -21.27 2.14
C LEU A 45 -6.22 -21.77 2.95
N LYS A 46 -6.38 -21.91 4.27
CA LYS A 46 -5.28 -22.09 5.20
C LYS A 46 -4.22 -20.99 5.01
N PHE A 47 -3.12 -21.05 5.71
CA PHE A 47 -2.05 -20.06 5.56
C PHE A 47 -1.54 -19.94 4.11
N GLY A 48 -1.25 -21.08 3.47
CA GLY A 48 -0.66 -21.08 2.12
C GLY A 48 -1.57 -20.45 1.06
N GLY A 49 -2.87 -20.70 1.13
CA GLY A 49 -3.85 -20.09 0.22
C GLY A 49 -4.01 -18.60 0.46
N ARG A 50 -4.07 -18.15 1.74
CA ARG A 50 -4.12 -16.74 2.09
C ARG A 50 -2.88 -15.99 1.61
N TYR A 51 -1.69 -16.56 1.85
CA TYR A 51 -0.41 -16.00 1.35
C TYR A 51 -0.42 -15.85 -0.17
N LYS A 52 -0.81 -16.90 -0.90
CA LYS A 52 -0.86 -16.91 -2.37
C LYS A 52 -1.83 -15.87 -2.92
N THR A 53 -2.99 -15.70 -2.29
CA THR A 53 -4.00 -14.73 -2.71
C THR A 53 -3.55 -13.29 -2.42
N LEU A 54 -2.94 -13.06 -1.25
CA LEU A 54 -2.55 -11.72 -0.80
C LEU A 54 -1.28 -11.22 -1.50
N SER A 55 -0.34 -12.11 -1.82
CA SER A 55 0.98 -11.75 -2.35
C SER A 55 0.92 -10.80 -3.56
N PRO A 56 0.22 -11.10 -4.66
CA PRO A 56 0.21 -10.22 -5.82
C PRO A 56 -0.39 -8.84 -5.53
N VAL A 57 -1.44 -8.78 -4.71
CA VAL A 57 -2.10 -7.50 -4.37
C VAL A 57 -1.21 -6.66 -3.46
N MET A 58 -0.51 -7.28 -2.52
CA MET A 58 0.43 -6.58 -1.65
C MET A 58 1.64 -6.06 -2.42
N LEU A 59 2.22 -6.85 -3.33
CA LEU A 59 3.36 -6.43 -4.16
C LEU A 59 2.98 -5.28 -5.11
N ASP A 60 1.73 -5.24 -5.60
CA ASP A 60 1.22 -4.14 -6.43
C ASP A 60 0.88 -2.88 -5.61
N SER A 61 0.46 -3.05 -4.35
CA SER A 61 -0.05 -1.95 -3.54
C SER A 61 1.02 -1.26 -2.68
N PHE A 62 2.14 -1.93 -2.37
CA PHE A 62 3.16 -1.45 -1.42
C PHE A 62 4.51 -1.22 -2.10
N ASP A 63 5.22 -0.17 -1.71
CA ASP A 63 6.65 0.01 -2.04
C ASP A 63 7.52 -0.75 -1.02
N LEU A 64 7.46 -2.10 -1.07
CA LEU A 64 8.16 -2.96 -0.12
C LEU A 64 9.69 -2.80 -0.20
N GLY A 65 10.22 -2.43 -1.37
CA GLY A 65 11.64 -2.10 -1.52
C GLY A 65 12.04 -0.85 -0.73
N PHE A 66 11.21 0.19 -0.76
CA PHE A 66 11.42 1.37 0.08
C PHE A 66 11.30 1.02 1.57
N MET A 67 10.27 0.25 1.95
CA MET A 67 10.01 -0.13 3.32
C MET A 67 11.14 -0.99 3.90
N ALA A 68 11.67 -1.95 3.15
CA ALA A 68 12.83 -2.76 3.52
C ALA A 68 14.08 -1.89 3.76
N ARG A 69 14.36 -0.97 2.81
CA ARG A 69 15.48 -0.03 2.94
C ARG A 69 15.34 0.88 4.17
N PHE A 70 14.13 1.37 4.43
CA PHE A 70 13.87 2.23 5.59
C PHE A 70 14.06 1.46 6.90
N SER A 71 13.55 0.23 6.98
CA SER A 71 13.68 -0.65 8.15
C SER A 71 15.14 -1.01 8.45
N ALA A 72 15.95 -1.28 7.42
CA ALA A 72 17.39 -1.53 7.57
C ALA A 72 18.19 -0.30 8.06
N GLY A 73 17.64 0.90 7.88
CA GLY A 73 18.21 2.14 8.37
C GLY A 73 19.66 2.36 7.93
N ARG A 74 20.55 2.59 8.91
CA ARG A 74 21.98 2.86 8.65
C ARG A 74 22.71 1.67 8.02
N TYR A 75 22.25 0.45 8.28
CA TYR A 75 22.90 -0.76 7.79
C TYR A 75 22.75 -0.97 6.29
N TRP A 76 21.70 -0.40 5.68
CA TRP A 76 21.45 -0.50 4.24
C TRP A 76 22.66 -0.12 3.38
N ARG A 77 23.36 0.97 3.76
CA ARG A 77 24.48 1.49 2.96
C ARG A 77 25.72 0.59 3.00
N GLY A 78 25.83 -0.25 4.00
CA GLY A 78 26.95 -1.21 4.15
C GLY A 78 26.70 -2.54 3.43
N LEU A 79 25.49 -2.80 2.92
CA LEU A 79 25.16 -4.02 2.23
C LEU A 79 25.64 -3.99 0.77
N SER A 80 26.11 -5.13 0.28
CA SER A 80 26.34 -5.31 -1.16
C SER A 80 25.04 -5.24 -1.94
N PRO A 81 25.06 -4.92 -3.26
CA PRO A 81 23.85 -4.94 -4.09
C PRO A 81 23.09 -6.28 -4.02
N THR A 82 23.81 -7.39 -3.98
CA THR A 82 23.23 -8.73 -3.81
C THR A 82 22.52 -8.88 -2.47
N ASP A 83 23.11 -8.39 -1.38
CA ASP A 83 22.49 -8.50 -0.06
C ASP A 83 21.31 -7.55 0.11
N GLN A 84 21.37 -6.38 -0.53
CA GLN A 84 20.20 -5.48 -0.62
C GLN A 84 19.02 -6.17 -1.31
N GLN A 85 19.25 -6.86 -2.43
CA GLN A 85 18.21 -7.62 -3.13
C GLN A 85 17.64 -8.76 -2.27
N LYS A 86 18.51 -9.52 -1.59
CA LYS A 86 18.09 -10.58 -0.66
C LYS A 86 17.25 -10.03 0.49
N LEU A 87 17.66 -8.89 1.05
CA LEU A 87 16.92 -8.23 2.13
C LEU A 87 15.52 -7.82 1.67
N VAL A 88 15.41 -7.17 0.50
CA VAL A 88 14.09 -6.80 -0.07
C VAL A 88 13.23 -8.04 -0.27
N ALA A 89 13.72 -9.08 -0.92
CA ALA A 89 12.97 -10.31 -1.16
C ALA A 89 12.55 -11.02 0.13
N THR A 90 13.37 -10.93 1.19
CA THR A 90 13.04 -11.49 2.50
C THR A 90 11.98 -10.65 3.21
N PHE A 91 12.09 -9.32 3.12
CA PHE A 91 11.12 -8.39 3.68
C PHE A 91 9.74 -8.56 3.02
N GLU A 92 9.69 -8.70 1.68
CA GLU A 92 8.46 -8.98 0.93
C GLU A 92 7.77 -10.25 1.45
N ARG A 93 8.51 -11.34 1.56
CA ARG A 93 7.97 -12.60 2.10
C ARG A 93 7.48 -12.44 3.54
N LEU A 94 8.25 -11.77 4.38
CA LEU A 94 7.89 -11.53 5.77
C LEU A 94 6.60 -10.69 5.86
N TRP A 95 6.50 -9.61 5.07
CA TRP A 95 5.36 -8.71 5.09
C TRP A 95 4.07 -9.43 4.67
N VAL A 96 4.10 -10.16 3.54
CA VAL A 96 2.97 -10.97 3.10
C VAL A 96 2.60 -12.04 4.11
N SER A 97 3.61 -12.74 4.70
CA SER A 97 3.39 -13.78 5.71
C SER A 97 2.72 -13.24 6.95
N THR A 98 3.17 -12.07 7.43
CA THR A 98 2.60 -11.41 8.62
C THR A 98 1.13 -11.09 8.42
N TYR A 99 0.76 -10.59 7.24
CA TYR A 99 -0.65 -10.30 6.94
C TYR A 99 -1.47 -11.56 6.73
N ALA A 100 -0.92 -12.57 6.03
CA ALA A 100 -1.59 -13.85 5.87
C ALA A 100 -1.81 -14.58 7.21
N ASP A 101 -0.96 -14.36 8.19
CA ASP A 101 -1.10 -14.90 9.55
C ASP A 101 -2.12 -14.10 10.37
N ARG A 102 -2.01 -12.77 10.38
CA ARG A 102 -2.91 -11.89 11.16
C ARG A 102 -4.37 -11.95 10.72
N PHE A 103 -4.63 -12.17 9.43
CA PHE A 103 -5.98 -12.21 8.85
C PHE A 103 -6.41 -13.66 8.57
N ASP A 104 -6.40 -14.47 9.64
CA ASP A 104 -6.61 -15.93 9.59
C ASP A 104 -8.02 -16.39 9.95
N GLY A 105 -8.95 -15.48 10.21
CA GLY A 105 -10.32 -15.76 10.57
C GLY A 105 -11.28 -14.63 10.25
N TYR A 106 -12.56 -14.90 10.32
CA TYR A 106 -13.64 -13.95 10.07
C TYR A 106 -14.75 -14.11 11.11
N SER A 107 -15.12 -13.00 11.74
CA SER A 107 -16.17 -12.94 12.76
C SER A 107 -17.22 -11.87 12.46
N GLY A 108 -17.31 -11.41 11.20
CA GLY A 108 -18.25 -10.36 10.79
C GLY A 108 -17.59 -9.00 10.57
N GLU A 109 -16.25 -8.95 10.49
CA GLU A 109 -15.51 -7.72 10.24
C GLU A 109 -15.85 -7.14 8.88
N THR A 110 -15.79 -5.79 8.80
CA THR A 110 -15.88 -5.05 7.54
C THR A 110 -14.79 -4.00 7.47
N PHE A 111 -14.54 -3.48 6.27
CA PHE A 111 -13.61 -2.37 6.06
C PHE A 111 -14.36 -1.17 5.51
N GLU A 112 -13.98 0.03 5.96
CA GLU A 112 -14.47 1.28 5.40
C GLU A 112 -13.33 2.23 5.09
N ILE A 113 -13.40 2.95 3.97
CA ILE A 113 -12.55 4.11 3.71
C ILE A 113 -13.24 5.33 4.31
N VAL A 114 -12.57 5.97 5.27
CA VAL A 114 -13.10 7.16 5.98
C VAL A 114 -12.80 8.44 5.20
N GLY A 115 -11.68 8.48 4.48
CA GLY A 115 -11.31 9.64 3.69
C GLY A 115 -9.84 9.68 3.30
N LEU A 116 -9.48 10.79 2.67
CA LEU A 116 -8.15 11.06 2.15
C LEU A 116 -7.64 12.39 2.70
N GLN A 117 -6.40 12.44 3.13
CA GLN A 117 -5.74 13.62 3.67
C GLN A 117 -4.37 13.81 3.02
N LYS A 118 -4.04 15.03 2.60
CA LYS A 118 -2.66 15.39 2.23
C LYS A 118 -1.75 15.27 3.45
N ALA A 119 -0.57 14.70 3.24
CA ALA A 119 0.46 14.55 4.25
C ALA A 119 1.78 15.19 3.75
N PRO A 120 2.78 15.40 4.63
CA PRO A 120 4.07 16.02 4.25
C PRO A 120 4.79 15.25 3.13
N ARG A 121 5.66 15.94 2.39
CA ARG A 121 6.51 15.38 1.33
C ARG A 121 5.72 14.74 0.18
N ASP A 122 4.64 15.41 -0.24
CA ASP A 122 3.79 14.99 -1.35
C ASP A 122 3.23 13.57 -1.18
N THR A 123 2.94 13.19 0.06
CA THR A 123 2.27 11.93 0.39
C THR A 123 0.78 12.14 0.64
N LEU A 124 0.03 11.04 0.57
CA LEU A 124 -1.40 10.98 0.93
C LEU A 124 -1.60 9.99 2.07
N LEU A 125 -2.46 10.34 3.01
CA LEU A 125 -2.94 9.42 4.04
C LEU A 125 -4.36 8.99 3.69
N VAL A 126 -4.52 7.73 3.29
CA VAL A 126 -5.84 7.09 3.15
C VAL A 126 -6.25 6.60 4.52
N LYS A 127 -7.31 7.20 5.07
CA LYS A 127 -7.88 6.80 6.35
C LYS A 127 -8.87 5.66 6.13
N SER A 128 -8.69 4.58 6.87
CA SER A 128 -9.51 3.39 6.81
C SER A 128 -9.74 2.85 8.21
N ASN A 129 -10.83 2.10 8.40
CA ASN A 129 -11.11 1.36 9.62
C ASN A 129 -11.40 -0.11 9.29
N ILE A 130 -11.00 -0.99 10.20
CA ILE A 130 -11.59 -2.30 10.36
C ILE A 130 -12.71 -2.14 11.39
N ILE A 131 -13.91 -2.55 11.05
CA ILE A 131 -15.07 -2.52 11.93
C ILE A 131 -15.35 -3.96 12.36
N LYS A 132 -15.27 -4.23 13.66
CA LYS A 132 -15.60 -5.53 14.25
C LYS A 132 -17.11 -5.76 14.29
N ASN A 133 -17.53 -6.99 14.53
CA ASN A 133 -18.94 -7.37 14.64
C ASN A 133 -19.69 -6.69 15.81
N ASP A 134 -18.97 -6.26 16.85
CA ASP A 134 -19.51 -5.48 17.98
C ASP A 134 -19.56 -3.97 17.69
N GLY A 135 -19.13 -3.54 16.51
CA GLY A 135 -19.08 -2.14 16.09
C GLY A 135 -17.80 -1.38 16.49
N GLU A 136 -16.87 -2.02 17.20
CA GLU A 136 -15.57 -1.41 17.49
C GLU A 136 -14.82 -1.09 16.19
N LYS A 137 -14.30 0.12 16.08
CA LYS A 137 -13.51 0.59 14.94
C LYS A 137 -12.04 0.65 15.29
N ILE A 138 -11.24 -0.06 14.53
CA ILE A 138 -9.77 -0.03 14.61
C ILE A 138 -9.24 0.75 13.40
N ALA A 139 -8.61 1.89 13.64
CA ALA A 139 -8.05 2.69 12.57
C ALA A 139 -6.85 1.98 11.92
N LEU A 140 -6.89 1.85 10.60
CA LEU A 140 -5.84 1.28 9.76
C LEU A 140 -5.56 2.26 8.62
N ASN A 141 -4.67 3.22 8.87
CA ASN A 141 -4.40 4.30 7.93
C ASN A 141 -3.15 4.00 7.10
N TYR A 142 -3.24 4.26 5.80
CA TYR A 142 -2.18 3.96 4.84
C TYR A 142 -1.52 5.25 4.37
N LEU A 143 -0.21 5.43 4.66
CA LEU A 143 0.58 6.50 4.08
C LEU A 143 1.06 6.06 2.70
N MET A 144 0.71 6.84 1.68
CA MET A 144 1.00 6.52 0.29
C MET A 144 1.86 7.58 -0.37
N ARG A 145 2.72 7.14 -1.27
CA ARG A 145 3.57 7.97 -2.11
C ARG A 145 3.34 7.65 -3.59
N GLU A 146 3.34 8.68 -4.42
CA GLU A 146 3.36 8.49 -5.87
C GLU A 146 4.76 8.10 -6.35
N LYS A 147 4.84 7.02 -7.14
CA LYS A 147 6.04 6.56 -7.82
C LYS A 147 5.66 6.12 -9.22
N GLU A 148 6.29 6.72 -10.24
CA GLU A 148 6.03 6.38 -11.65
C GLU A 148 4.53 6.42 -12.00
N LYS A 149 3.82 7.44 -11.50
CA LYS A 149 2.36 7.63 -11.66
C LYS A 149 1.48 6.57 -10.95
N HIS A 150 2.05 5.79 -10.05
CA HIS A 150 1.32 4.83 -9.23
C HIS A 150 1.38 5.22 -7.75
N TRP A 151 0.25 5.16 -7.06
CA TRP A 151 0.21 5.30 -5.61
C TRP A 151 0.59 4.00 -4.95
N LEU A 152 1.61 4.04 -4.08
CA LEU A 152 2.10 2.88 -3.33
C LEU A 152 2.14 3.20 -1.83
N VAL A 153 1.71 2.25 -1.02
CA VAL A 153 1.80 2.33 0.44
C VAL A 153 3.27 2.26 0.86
N ILE A 154 3.68 3.20 1.69
CA ILE A 154 5.03 3.27 2.27
C ILE A 154 5.06 3.12 3.78
N ASP A 155 3.92 3.20 4.45
CA ASP A 155 3.76 2.95 5.88
C ASP A 155 2.28 2.70 6.23
N ILE A 156 2.04 2.04 7.36
CA ILE A 156 0.71 1.82 7.91
C ILE A 156 0.70 2.30 9.35
N PHE A 157 -0.34 3.04 9.72
CA PHE A 157 -0.56 3.50 11.08
C PHE A 157 -1.70 2.72 11.72
N LEU A 158 -1.38 1.87 12.69
CA LEU A 158 -2.35 1.19 13.54
C LEU A 158 -2.87 2.17 14.61
N ASP A 159 -4.15 2.09 14.91
CA ASP A 159 -4.87 3.03 15.80
C ASP A 159 -4.65 4.50 15.43
N GLY A 160 -4.30 4.75 14.17
CA GLY A 160 -4.00 6.08 13.64
C GLY A 160 -2.73 6.74 14.22
N LYS A 161 -1.93 6.04 15.04
CA LYS A 161 -0.80 6.59 15.79
C LYS A 161 0.51 5.82 15.62
N TYR A 162 0.45 4.50 15.53
CA TYR A 162 1.64 3.65 15.57
C TYR A 162 2.06 3.25 14.16
N SER A 163 3.19 3.80 13.70
CA SER A 163 3.82 3.40 12.44
C SER A 163 4.36 1.96 12.55
N GLU A 164 3.83 1.07 11.74
CA GLU A 164 4.35 -0.31 11.62
C GLU A 164 5.79 -0.31 11.10
N LEU A 165 6.11 0.60 10.18
CA LEU A 165 7.44 0.72 9.61
C LEU A 165 8.48 1.21 10.62
N ALA A 166 8.11 2.18 11.48
CA ALA A 166 8.98 2.67 12.55
C ALA A 166 9.22 1.58 13.61
N LYS A 167 8.20 0.79 13.93
CA LYS A 167 8.32 -0.37 14.82
C LYS A 167 9.29 -1.39 14.26
N GLN A 168 9.13 -1.81 13.01
CA GLN A 168 10.03 -2.72 12.31
C GLN A 168 11.49 -2.23 12.33
N ARG A 169 11.68 -0.95 12.06
CA ARG A 169 13.01 -0.33 12.11
C ARG A 169 13.63 -0.43 13.50
N SER A 170 12.87 -0.17 14.56
CA SER A 170 13.34 -0.30 15.94
C SER A 170 13.77 -1.72 16.25
N GLU A 171 13.01 -2.72 15.83
CA GLU A 171 13.31 -4.15 16.05
C GLU A 171 14.58 -4.58 15.31
N TYR A 172 14.87 -4.05 14.11
CA TYR A 172 16.05 -4.43 13.32
C TYR A 172 17.33 -3.69 13.71
N THR A 173 17.22 -2.60 14.48
CA THR A 173 18.36 -1.74 14.82
C THR A 173 18.70 -1.71 16.30
N SER A 174 18.00 -2.52 17.14
CA SER A 174 18.23 -2.71 18.57
C SER A 174 19.47 -3.57 18.88
#